data_4f7f68c0293ae119a9ccfb194d95a30c
#
_entry.id   4f7f68c0293ae119a9ccfb194d95a30c
#
_cell.length_a   1.000
_cell.length_b   1.000
_cell.length_c   1.000
_cell.angle_alpha   90.00
_cell.angle_beta   90.00
_cell.angle_gamma   90.00
#
_symmetry.space_group_name_H-M   'P 1'
#
loop_
_entity.id
_entity.type
_entity.pdbx_description
1 polymer ?
#
loop_
_entity_poly.entity_id
_entity_poly.type
_entity_poly.pdbx_seq_one_letter_code
_entity_poly.pdbx_strand_id
1 'polypeptide(L)'
;MEEMLSIKNIMVFFENALALNDLSLEVRKGEIVGVLGSNSAGKTTLMNTISGLIIDMKKKEDRRGGERISVLGGLTFEEENILNMKPSQRVKRGIVLSRERHPIFRDSDVVENLKIAGYLHKRHEVKEKIEFIFKLFPHLIELKRRKAGLLSGGEQQMLAIGIALVAKPRLLLMDEPLLGLSPMLQADLARAIKNIRQKGITVLVTEQFARTLLPIIDRGYVIENGILVFTGTRQELFDNPEVKSAYLGI
;
A
#
# COMPACT_ATOMS: atom_id res chain seq x y z
N MET A 1 19.50 10.62 -0.40
CA MET A 1 18.81 9.33 -0.17
C MET A 1 18.68 8.63 -1.50
N GLU A 2 18.89 7.32 -1.54
CA GLU A 2 18.88 6.48 -2.75
C GLU A 2 17.45 6.28 -3.26
N GLU A 3 17.22 6.41 -4.57
CA GLU A 3 15.92 6.12 -5.19
C GLU A 3 15.64 4.62 -5.12
N MET A 4 14.45 4.24 -4.65
CA MET A 4 14.03 2.85 -4.54
C MET A 4 12.99 2.48 -5.59
N LEU A 5 12.02 3.36 -5.83
CA LEU A 5 10.98 3.19 -6.84
C LEU A 5 10.93 4.45 -7.69
N SER A 6 10.91 4.28 -9.01
CA SER A 6 10.70 5.35 -9.97
C SER A 6 9.59 5.00 -10.93
N ILE A 7 8.65 5.91 -11.07
CA ILE A 7 7.55 5.86 -12.04
C ILE A 7 7.73 7.05 -12.96
N LYS A 8 7.76 6.80 -14.28
CA LYS A 8 7.96 7.82 -15.30
C LYS A 8 6.86 7.73 -16.37
N ASN A 9 6.07 8.79 -16.48
CA ASN A 9 5.04 8.97 -17.52
C ASN A 9 4.10 7.75 -17.62
N ILE A 10 3.66 7.19 -16.46
CA ILE A 10 2.76 6.03 -16.44
C ILE A 10 1.37 6.47 -16.92
N MET A 11 0.89 5.72 -17.93
CA MET A 11 -0.50 5.77 -18.38
C MET A 11 -1.14 4.40 -18.25
N VAL A 12 -2.35 4.36 -17.70
CA VAL A 12 -3.14 3.12 -17.57
C VAL A 12 -4.51 3.34 -18.16
N PHE A 13 -4.86 2.51 -19.12
CA PHE A 13 -6.16 2.51 -19.78
C PHE A 13 -6.94 1.25 -19.42
N PHE A 14 -8.22 1.42 -19.13
CA PHE A 14 -9.23 0.37 -19.13
C PHE A 14 -10.12 0.64 -20.34
N GLU A 15 -9.94 -0.13 -21.43
CA GLU A 15 -10.47 0.18 -22.77
C GLU A 15 -10.12 1.61 -23.21
N ASN A 16 -11.12 2.50 -23.24
CA ASN A 16 -10.98 3.90 -23.60
C ASN A 16 -10.92 4.83 -22.37
N ALA A 17 -11.08 4.29 -21.16
CA ALA A 17 -11.03 5.08 -19.93
C ALA A 17 -9.58 5.20 -19.44
N LEU A 18 -9.07 6.41 -19.37
CA LEU A 18 -7.72 6.74 -18.88
C LEU A 18 -7.77 6.87 -17.35
N ALA A 19 -7.26 5.87 -16.66
CA ALA A 19 -7.25 5.80 -15.19
C ALA A 19 -6.01 6.44 -14.55
N LEU A 20 -4.86 6.40 -15.23
CA LEU A 20 -3.67 7.17 -14.90
C LEU A 20 -3.16 7.85 -16.16
N ASN A 21 -2.83 9.14 -16.07
CA ASN A 21 -2.46 9.97 -17.19
C ASN A 21 -1.12 10.66 -16.92
N ASP A 22 -0.08 10.21 -17.59
CA ASP A 22 1.27 10.80 -17.56
C ASP A 22 1.82 11.00 -16.13
N LEU A 23 1.54 10.04 -15.24
CA LEU A 23 1.86 10.14 -13.83
C LEU A 23 3.33 9.74 -13.60
N SER A 24 4.07 10.64 -12.92
CA SER A 24 5.46 10.41 -12.54
C SER A 24 5.62 10.64 -11.03
N LEU A 25 6.28 9.70 -10.34
CA LEU A 25 6.62 9.83 -8.92
C LEU A 25 7.84 8.97 -8.57
N GLU A 26 8.47 9.32 -7.47
CA GLU A 26 9.62 8.61 -6.91
C GLU A 26 9.36 8.24 -5.46
N VAL A 27 9.97 7.15 -4.98
CA VAL A 27 10.05 6.80 -3.57
C VAL A 27 11.50 6.49 -3.23
N ARG A 28 12.02 7.15 -2.21
CA ARG A 28 13.40 6.95 -1.74
C ARG A 28 13.43 5.95 -0.59
N LYS A 29 14.54 5.27 -0.44
CA LYS A 29 14.74 4.26 0.59
C LYS A 29 14.57 4.85 2.01
N GLY A 30 13.75 4.18 2.82
CA GLY A 30 13.48 4.58 4.20
C GLY A 30 12.50 5.75 4.36
N GLU A 31 11.82 6.19 3.29
CA GLU A 31 10.76 7.20 3.35
C GLU A 31 9.39 6.58 3.69
N ILE A 32 8.51 7.41 4.25
CA ILE A 32 7.06 7.25 4.19
C ILE A 32 6.54 8.27 3.21
N VAL A 33 6.05 7.80 2.07
CA VAL A 33 5.47 8.66 1.02
C VAL A 33 3.97 8.52 1.00
N GLY A 34 3.25 9.64 1.05
CA GLY A 34 1.80 9.69 0.93
C GLY A 34 1.35 9.96 -0.50
N VAL A 35 0.29 9.30 -0.94
CA VAL A 35 -0.44 9.62 -2.18
C VAL A 35 -1.87 9.96 -1.81
N LEU A 36 -2.23 11.22 -1.95
CA LEU A 36 -3.53 11.77 -1.60
C LEU A 36 -4.40 11.90 -2.85
N GLY A 37 -5.69 11.71 -2.70
CA GLY A 37 -6.64 11.92 -3.78
C GLY A 37 -8.05 11.49 -3.38
N SER A 38 -9.05 12.05 -4.03
CA SER A 38 -10.46 11.66 -3.86
C SER A 38 -10.71 10.21 -4.30
N ASN A 39 -11.90 9.70 -4.05
CA ASN A 39 -12.34 8.44 -4.63
C ASN A 39 -12.27 8.53 -6.17
N SER A 40 -11.87 7.45 -6.80
CA SER A 40 -11.66 7.35 -8.26
C SER A 40 -10.51 8.21 -8.82
N ALA A 41 -9.69 8.87 -7.98
CA ALA A 41 -8.52 9.63 -8.43
C ALA A 41 -7.42 8.79 -9.11
N GLY A 42 -7.49 7.44 -9.05
CA GLY A 42 -6.50 6.54 -9.63
C GLY A 42 -5.55 5.88 -8.62
N LYS A 43 -5.71 6.13 -7.31
CA LYS A 43 -4.85 5.60 -6.24
C LYS A 43 -4.69 4.08 -6.27
N THR A 44 -5.79 3.35 -6.26
CA THR A 44 -5.80 1.87 -6.33
C THR A 44 -5.21 1.36 -7.65
N THR A 45 -5.45 2.06 -8.77
CA THR A 45 -4.83 1.73 -10.06
C THR A 45 -3.31 1.88 -9.99
N LEU A 46 -2.81 2.94 -9.35
CA LEU A 46 -1.39 3.14 -9.09
C LEU A 46 -0.81 2.00 -8.24
N MET A 47 -1.47 1.64 -7.13
CA MET A 47 -1.03 0.53 -6.26
C MET A 47 -1.04 -0.81 -6.99
N ASN A 48 -2.05 -1.09 -7.82
CA ASN A 48 -2.11 -2.29 -8.65
C ASN A 48 -1.01 -2.29 -9.72
N THR A 49 -0.66 -1.13 -10.27
CA THR A 49 0.43 -0.98 -11.24
C THR A 49 1.78 -1.28 -10.58
N ILE A 50 2.07 -0.69 -9.41
CA ILE A 50 3.33 -0.89 -8.67
C ILE A 50 3.46 -2.34 -8.15
N SER A 51 2.39 -2.93 -7.65
CA SER A 51 2.40 -4.33 -7.16
C SER A 51 2.40 -5.38 -8.27
N GLY A 52 2.10 -4.99 -9.50
CA GLY A 52 1.99 -5.87 -10.68
C GLY A 52 0.64 -6.56 -10.81
N LEU A 53 -0.32 -6.32 -9.91
CA LEU A 53 -1.67 -6.89 -10.01
C LEU A 53 -2.38 -6.48 -11.30
N ILE A 54 -2.06 -5.31 -11.85
CA ILE A 54 -2.58 -4.86 -13.15
C ILE A 54 -2.26 -5.86 -14.28
N ILE A 55 -1.12 -6.55 -14.21
CA ILE A 55 -0.70 -7.57 -15.19
C ILE A 55 -1.61 -8.81 -15.12
N ASP A 56 -1.97 -9.22 -13.89
CA ASP A 56 -2.87 -10.36 -13.71
C ASP A 56 -4.32 -9.99 -14.06
N MET A 57 -4.74 -8.76 -13.78
CA MET A 57 -6.03 -8.20 -14.22
C MET A 57 -6.10 -8.23 -15.76
N LYS A 58 -5.10 -7.68 -16.44
CA LYS A 58 -5.01 -7.70 -17.91
C LYS A 58 -5.15 -9.11 -18.45
N LYS A 59 -4.37 -10.08 -17.95
CA LYS A 59 -4.43 -11.46 -18.42
C LYS A 59 -5.79 -12.12 -18.19
N LYS A 60 -6.47 -11.77 -17.10
CA LYS A 60 -7.79 -12.29 -16.78
C LYS A 60 -8.83 -11.75 -17.77
N GLU A 61 -8.78 -10.46 -18.06
CA GLU A 61 -9.67 -9.81 -19.04
C GLU A 61 -9.41 -10.30 -20.46
N ASP A 62 -8.14 -10.38 -20.89
CA ASP A 62 -7.77 -10.94 -22.20
C ASP A 62 -8.33 -12.36 -22.43
N ARG A 63 -8.33 -13.22 -21.38
CA ARG A 63 -8.88 -14.59 -21.46
C ARG A 63 -10.41 -14.65 -21.53
N ARG A 64 -11.08 -13.63 -21.00
CA ARG A 64 -12.55 -13.56 -20.95
C ARG A 64 -13.16 -12.81 -22.13
N GLY A 65 -12.31 -12.21 -23.00
CA GLY A 65 -12.75 -11.27 -24.02
C GLY A 65 -13.38 -9.99 -23.41
N GLY A 66 -12.93 -9.65 -22.18
CA GLY A 66 -13.38 -8.47 -21.44
C GLY A 66 -12.58 -7.22 -21.78
N GLU A 67 -12.55 -6.26 -20.86
CA GLU A 67 -11.91 -4.96 -21.04
C GLU A 67 -10.42 -5.05 -21.37
N ARG A 68 -10.00 -4.36 -22.42
CA ARG A 68 -8.59 -4.27 -22.80
C ARG A 68 -7.86 -3.34 -21.81
N ILE A 69 -6.90 -3.89 -21.05
CA ILE A 69 -6.06 -3.09 -20.14
C ILE A 69 -4.72 -2.82 -20.80
N SER A 70 -4.32 -1.55 -20.86
CA SER A 70 -3.02 -1.12 -21.40
C SER A 70 -2.26 -0.31 -20.37
N VAL A 71 -0.96 -0.59 -20.25
CA VAL A 71 -0.05 0.13 -19.34
C VAL A 71 1.16 0.57 -20.16
N LEU A 72 1.42 1.89 -20.17
CA LEU A 72 2.52 2.52 -20.88
C LEU A 72 3.36 3.33 -19.91
N GLY A 73 4.63 3.60 -20.25
CA GLY A 73 5.56 4.39 -19.44
C GLY A 73 6.68 3.56 -18.84
N GLY A 74 7.33 4.09 -17.82
CA GLY A 74 8.45 3.47 -17.12
C GLY A 74 8.14 3.15 -15.66
N LEU A 75 8.56 1.97 -15.17
CA LEU A 75 8.46 1.58 -13.79
C LEU A 75 9.69 0.78 -13.40
N THR A 76 10.52 1.37 -12.52
CA THR A 76 11.74 0.73 -12.04
C THR A 76 11.73 0.60 -10.52
N PHE A 77 12.32 -0.48 -10.02
CA PHE A 77 12.57 -0.71 -8.61
C PHE A 77 14.03 -1.06 -8.43
N GLU A 78 14.78 -0.21 -7.70
CA GLU A 78 16.24 -0.32 -7.55
C GLU A 78 16.94 -0.51 -8.91
N GLU A 79 16.65 0.40 -9.85
CA GLU A 79 17.15 0.44 -11.23
C GLU A 79 16.67 -0.70 -12.14
N GLU A 80 16.03 -1.75 -11.60
CA GLU A 80 15.48 -2.84 -12.39
C GLU A 80 14.11 -2.46 -12.97
N ASN A 81 13.92 -2.63 -14.28
CA ASN A 81 12.61 -2.44 -14.91
C ASN A 81 11.65 -3.55 -14.48
N ILE A 82 10.57 -3.17 -13.80
CA ILE A 82 9.58 -4.11 -13.29
C ILE A 82 8.22 -4.00 -13.99
N LEU A 83 8.08 -3.14 -15.00
CA LEU A 83 6.78 -2.84 -15.64
C LEU A 83 6.00 -4.09 -16.03
N ASN A 84 6.66 -5.08 -16.64
CA ASN A 84 6.05 -6.31 -17.12
C ASN A 84 6.22 -7.52 -16.18
N MET A 85 6.76 -7.29 -14.95
CA MET A 85 6.95 -8.37 -13.99
C MET A 85 5.65 -8.78 -13.32
N LYS A 86 5.44 -10.09 -13.18
CA LYS A 86 4.30 -10.67 -12.45
C LYS A 86 4.33 -10.29 -10.96
N PRO A 87 3.18 -10.22 -10.26
CA PRO A 87 3.12 -9.92 -8.83
C PRO A 87 4.05 -10.78 -7.98
N SER A 88 4.08 -12.09 -8.22
CA SER A 88 4.94 -13.02 -7.47
C SER A 88 6.45 -12.72 -7.60
N GLN A 89 6.88 -12.18 -8.73
CA GLN A 89 8.28 -11.76 -8.92
C GLN A 89 8.58 -10.47 -8.17
N ARG A 90 7.61 -9.53 -8.10
CA ARG A 90 7.74 -8.28 -7.34
C ARG A 90 7.73 -8.53 -5.83
N VAL A 91 6.89 -9.46 -5.35
CA VAL A 91 6.92 -9.88 -3.93
C VAL A 91 8.29 -10.47 -3.56
N LYS A 92 8.89 -11.31 -4.42
CA LYS A 92 10.25 -11.84 -4.19
C LYS A 92 11.34 -10.76 -4.12
N ARG A 93 11.12 -9.59 -4.74
CA ARG A 93 11.98 -8.40 -4.66
C ARG A 93 11.68 -7.51 -3.47
N GLY A 94 10.63 -7.85 -2.72
CA GLY A 94 10.22 -7.12 -1.52
C GLY A 94 9.20 -6.01 -1.76
N ILE A 95 8.51 -5.98 -2.91
CA ILE A 95 7.38 -5.09 -3.14
C ILE A 95 6.11 -5.83 -2.71
N VAL A 96 5.50 -5.40 -1.61
CA VAL A 96 4.32 -6.07 -1.03
C VAL A 96 3.19 -5.09 -0.85
N LEU A 97 1.98 -5.47 -1.28
CA LEU A 97 0.78 -4.65 -1.17
C LEU A 97 -0.15 -5.17 -0.07
N SER A 98 -0.48 -4.31 0.88
CA SER A 98 -1.63 -4.45 1.78
C SER A 98 -2.82 -3.72 1.15
N ARG A 99 -3.85 -4.48 0.73
CA ARG A 99 -5.01 -3.97 -0.01
C ARG A 99 -6.11 -3.48 0.93
N GLU A 100 -6.90 -2.53 0.48
CA GLU A 100 -8.08 -1.99 1.16
C GLU A 100 -9.04 -3.09 1.66
N ARG A 101 -9.34 -4.09 0.83
CA ARG A 101 -10.33 -5.15 1.13
C ARG A 101 -9.76 -6.38 1.84
N HIS A 102 -8.84 -6.20 2.77
CA HIS A 102 -8.31 -7.20 3.71
C HIS A 102 -8.30 -8.65 3.17
N PRO A 103 -7.32 -9.04 2.33
CA PRO A 103 -7.23 -10.41 1.82
C PRO A 103 -6.78 -11.36 2.95
N ILE A 104 -7.71 -11.76 3.81
CA ILE A 104 -7.52 -12.66 4.95
C ILE A 104 -8.23 -13.99 4.72
N PHE A 105 -7.70 -15.06 5.25
CA PHE A 105 -8.37 -16.37 5.30
C PHE A 105 -9.36 -16.36 6.46
N ARG A 106 -10.63 -16.10 6.17
CA ARG A 106 -11.69 -15.82 7.16
C ARG A 106 -11.93 -16.98 8.12
N ASP A 107 -11.78 -18.23 7.66
CA ASP A 107 -12.01 -19.43 8.45
C ASP A 107 -10.80 -19.86 9.29
N SER A 108 -9.62 -19.33 8.98
CA SER A 108 -8.39 -19.53 9.74
C SER A 108 -8.26 -18.52 10.89
N ASP A 109 -7.55 -18.92 11.94
CA ASP A 109 -7.24 -18.01 13.03
C ASP A 109 -6.18 -16.97 12.64
N VAL A 110 -5.96 -15.96 13.49
CA VAL A 110 -4.98 -14.88 13.27
C VAL A 110 -3.57 -15.45 13.05
N VAL A 111 -3.14 -16.41 13.89
CA VAL A 111 -1.79 -16.99 13.79
C VAL A 111 -1.63 -17.81 12.51
N GLU A 112 -2.66 -18.55 12.11
CA GLU A 112 -2.66 -19.31 10.86
C GLU A 112 -2.55 -18.39 9.64
N ASN A 113 -3.30 -17.29 9.60
CA ASN A 113 -3.18 -16.27 8.56
C ASN A 113 -1.74 -15.77 8.41
N LEU A 114 -1.10 -15.43 9.53
CA LEU A 114 0.29 -14.95 9.53
C LEU A 114 1.26 -16.06 9.08
N LYS A 115 1.05 -17.32 9.50
CA LYS A 115 1.89 -18.46 9.08
C LYS A 115 1.77 -18.75 7.58
N ILE A 116 0.55 -18.70 7.02
CA ILE A 116 0.31 -18.90 5.58
C ILE A 116 1.07 -17.85 4.77
N ALA A 117 1.05 -16.59 5.19
CA ALA A 117 1.81 -15.52 4.53
C ALA A 117 3.33 -15.78 4.54
N GLY A 118 3.82 -16.49 5.53
CA GLY A 118 5.24 -16.87 5.67
C GLY A 118 5.64 -18.15 4.93
N TYR A 119 4.78 -18.74 4.11
CA TYR A 119 5.02 -20.05 3.48
C TYR A 119 6.36 -20.16 2.74
N LEU A 120 6.84 -19.08 2.14
CA LEU A 120 8.12 -19.04 1.40
C LEU A 120 9.35 -18.78 2.28
N HIS A 121 9.18 -18.60 3.60
CA HIS A 121 10.24 -18.25 4.54
C HIS A 121 10.52 -19.37 5.55
N LYS A 122 11.70 -19.33 6.18
CA LYS A 122 12.07 -20.31 7.21
C LYS A 122 11.23 -20.11 8.47
N ARG A 123 10.88 -21.21 9.16
CA ARG A 123 9.98 -21.19 10.33
C ARG A 123 10.43 -20.23 11.44
N HIS A 124 11.73 -20.13 11.72
CA HIS A 124 12.23 -19.20 12.75
C HIS A 124 12.03 -17.74 12.36
N GLU A 125 12.27 -17.40 11.08
CA GLU A 125 12.07 -16.05 10.57
C GLU A 125 10.59 -15.62 10.61
N VAL A 126 9.68 -16.56 10.28
CA VAL A 126 8.23 -16.33 10.39
C VAL A 126 7.84 -16.10 11.84
N LYS A 127 8.39 -16.88 12.79
CA LYS A 127 8.14 -16.72 14.22
C LYS A 127 8.57 -15.33 14.71
N GLU A 128 9.78 -14.90 14.37
CA GLU A 128 10.29 -13.56 14.73
C GLU A 128 9.39 -12.44 14.16
N LYS A 129 8.92 -12.61 12.91
CA LYS A 129 8.01 -11.64 12.30
C LYS A 129 6.65 -11.61 12.98
N ILE A 130 6.09 -12.76 13.37
CA ILE A 130 4.83 -12.83 14.12
C ILE A 130 5.00 -12.14 15.50
N GLU A 131 6.10 -12.35 16.19
CA GLU A 131 6.39 -11.67 17.45
C GLU A 131 6.50 -10.15 17.26
N PHE A 132 7.14 -9.70 16.18
CA PHE A 132 7.19 -8.28 15.84
C PHE A 132 5.79 -7.71 15.54
N ILE A 133 4.95 -8.43 14.78
CA ILE A 133 3.58 -8.02 14.45
C ILE A 133 2.72 -7.89 15.73
N PHE A 134 2.86 -8.81 16.66
CA PHE A 134 2.17 -8.74 17.94
C PHE A 134 2.65 -7.58 18.83
N LYS A 135 3.94 -7.21 18.73
CA LYS A 135 4.44 -5.97 19.37
C LYS A 135 3.91 -4.72 18.69
N LEU A 136 3.74 -4.76 17.37
CA LEU A 136 3.20 -3.65 16.58
C LEU A 136 1.69 -3.46 16.80
N PHE A 137 0.95 -4.57 16.93
CA PHE A 137 -0.49 -4.64 17.12
C PHE A 137 -0.86 -5.50 18.34
N PRO A 138 -0.71 -4.97 19.58
CA PRO A 138 -0.96 -5.75 20.81
C PRO A 138 -2.37 -6.35 20.89
N HIS A 139 -3.38 -5.67 20.34
CA HIS A 139 -4.76 -6.19 20.27
C HIS A 139 -4.87 -7.56 19.59
N LEU A 140 -4.02 -7.85 18.62
CA LEU A 140 -4.03 -9.16 17.94
C LEU A 140 -3.55 -10.31 18.84
N ILE A 141 -2.86 -10.03 19.96
CA ILE A 141 -2.39 -11.06 20.90
C ILE A 141 -3.56 -11.79 21.55
N GLU A 142 -4.55 -11.02 22.02
CA GLU A 142 -5.74 -11.57 22.65
C GLU A 142 -6.62 -12.35 21.67
N LEU A 143 -6.53 -11.97 20.40
CA LEU A 143 -7.31 -12.51 19.30
C LEU A 143 -6.59 -13.62 18.51
N LYS A 144 -5.39 -14.03 18.94
CA LYS A 144 -4.51 -14.94 18.18
C LYS A 144 -5.14 -16.26 17.73
N ARG A 145 -6.14 -16.74 18.45
CA ARG A 145 -6.88 -17.99 18.16
C ARG A 145 -8.29 -17.73 17.62
N ARG A 146 -8.69 -16.47 17.47
CA ARG A 146 -9.98 -16.10 16.91
C ARG A 146 -9.96 -16.24 15.39
N LYS A 147 -11.03 -16.77 14.80
CA LYS A 147 -11.21 -16.80 13.34
C LYS A 147 -11.16 -15.39 12.78
N ALA A 148 -10.38 -15.17 11.73
CA ALA A 148 -10.16 -13.84 11.15
C ALA A 148 -11.46 -13.20 10.62
N GLY A 149 -12.43 -14.01 10.17
CA GLY A 149 -13.74 -13.53 9.74
C GLY A 149 -14.61 -12.94 10.86
N LEU A 150 -14.27 -13.21 12.15
CA LEU A 150 -14.96 -12.69 13.33
C LEU A 150 -14.28 -11.46 13.96
N LEU A 151 -13.23 -10.97 13.34
CA LEU A 151 -12.54 -9.74 13.74
C LEU A 151 -13.34 -8.52 13.28
N SER A 152 -13.23 -7.41 14.02
CA SER A 152 -13.71 -6.11 13.57
C SER A 152 -12.92 -5.64 12.32
N GLY A 153 -13.45 -4.67 11.57
CA GLY A 153 -12.77 -4.13 10.39
C GLY A 153 -11.35 -3.63 10.69
N GLY A 154 -11.16 -2.94 11.82
CA GLY A 154 -9.84 -2.46 12.24
C GLY A 154 -8.87 -3.58 12.61
N GLU A 155 -9.34 -4.63 13.28
CA GLU A 155 -8.54 -5.81 13.59
C GLU A 155 -8.17 -6.59 12.32
N GLN A 156 -9.10 -6.69 11.36
CA GLN A 156 -8.83 -7.28 10.04
C GLN A 156 -7.77 -6.46 9.27
N GLN A 157 -7.82 -5.13 9.36
CA GLN A 157 -6.81 -4.24 8.77
C GLN A 157 -5.43 -4.47 9.40
N MET A 158 -5.35 -4.53 10.73
CA MET A 158 -4.09 -4.84 11.43
C MET A 158 -3.54 -6.21 11.01
N LEU A 159 -4.41 -7.22 10.88
CA LEU A 159 -4.03 -8.55 10.42
C LEU A 159 -3.53 -8.53 8.96
N ALA A 160 -4.20 -7.80 8.06
CA ALA A 160 -3.80 -7.67 6.66
C ALA A 160 -2.41 -7.01 6.52
N ILE A 161 -2.12 -5.98 7.30
CA ILE A 161 -0.79 -5.37 7.36
C ILE A 161 0.22 -6.36 7.95
N GLY A 162 -0.15 -7.10 8.99
CA GLY A 162 0.66 -8.17 9.55
C GLY A 162 1.04 -9.23 8.49
N ILE A 163 0.08 -9.69 7.71
CA ILE A 163 0.28 -10.62 6.58
C ILE A 163 1.31 -10.04 5.59
N ALA A 164 1.16 -8.78 5.21
CA ALA A 164 2.10 -8.12 4.31
C ALA A 164 3.53 -8.04 4.90
N LEU A 165 3.65 -7.79 6.22
CA LEU A 165 4.95 -7.71 6.90
C LEU A 165 5.65 -9.06 7.03
N VAL A 166 4.91 -10.18 7.15
CA VAL A 166 5.51 -11.53 7.14
C VAL A 166 6.22 -11.82 5.82
N ALA A 167 5.73 -11.29 4.70
CA ALA A 167 6.38 -11.41 3.38
C ALA A 167 7.71 -10.64 3.27
N LYS A 168 8.19 -10.01 4.34
CA LYS A 168 9.47 -9.27 4.43
C LYS A 168 9.59 -8.15 3.38
N PRO A 169 8.68 -7.19 3.35
CA PRO A 169 8.74 -6.11 2.38
C PRO A 169 9.99 -5.25 2.57
N ARG A 170 10.54 -4.77 1.47
CA ARG A 170 11.49 -3.66 1.39
C ARG A 170 10.73 -2.37 1.07
N LEU A 171 9.70 -2.48 0.21
CA LEU A 171 8.69 -1.46 -0.07
C LEU A 171 7.31 -2.04 0.28
N LEU A 172 6.68 -1.47 1.30
CA LEU A 172 5.32 -1.79 1.70
C LEU A 172 4.37 -0.78 1.07
N LEU A 173 3.47 -1.27 0.23
CA LEU A 173 2.39 -0.51 -0.35
C LEU A 173 1.15 -0.68 0.51
N MET A 174 0.50 0.41 0.89
CA MET A 174 -0.75 0.39 1.67
C MET A 174 -1.83 1.18 0.94
N ASP A 175 -2.90 0.50 0.55
CA ASP A 175 -4.02 1.11 -0.17
C ASP A 175 -5.15 1.43 0.82
N GLU A 176 -5.32 2.72 1.12
CA GLU A 176 -6.30 3.31 2.04
C GLU A 176 -6.39 2.60 3.41
N PRO A 177 -5.27 2.42 4.13
CA PRO A 177 -5.25 1.62 5.35
C PRO A 177 -6.04 2.23 6.51
N LEU A 178 -6.35 3.53 6.48
CA LEU A 178 -7.06 4.24 7.55
C LEU A 178 -8.57 4.36 7.30
N LEU A 179 -9.04 3.94 6.12
CA LEU A 179 -10.44 4.08 5.73
C LEU A 179 -11.36 3.26 6.65
N GLY A 180 -12.43 3.91 7.14
CA GLY A 180 -13.44 3.26 7.98
C GLY A 180 -13.00 2.95 9.42
N LEU A 181 -11.79 3.34 9.82
CA LEU A 181 -11.31 3.17 11.19
C LEU A 181 -11.76 4.30 12.11
N SER A 182 -11.99 3.98 13.38
CA SER A 182 -12.18 5.01 14.41
C SER A 182 -10.93 5.88 14.56
N PRO A 183 -11.06 7.15 15.04
CA PRO A 183 -9.90 8.04 15.23
C PRO A 183 -8.79 7.44 16.10
N MET A 184 -9.15 6.65 17.10
CA MET A 184 -8.18 5.97 17.96
C MET A 184 -7.38 4.91 17.18
N LEU A 185 -8.05 4.07 16.40
CA LEU A 185 -7.40 3.05 15.57
C LEU A 185 -6.57 3.66 14.44
N GLN A 186 -7.01 4.79 13.86
CA GLN A 186 -6.20 5.54 12.90
C GLN A 186 -4.88 6.03 13.52
N ALA A 187 -4.93 6.57 14.75
CA ALA A 187 -3.73 7.01 15.47
C ALA A 187 -2.79 5.84 15.80
N ASP A 188 -3.35 4.70 16.20
CA ASP A 188 -2.58 3.48 16.47
C ASP A 188 -1.89 2.97 15.18
N LEU A 189 -2.61 2.95 14.07
CA LEU A 189 -2.06 2.53 12.79
C LEU A 189 -0.99 3.50 12.28
N ALA A 190 -1.20 4.81 12.43
CA ALA A 190 -0.19 5.81 12.10
C ALA A 190 1.12 5.60 12.89
N ARG A 191 1.02 5.27 14.20
CA ARG A 191 2.18 4.90 15.02
C ARG A 191 2.84 3.61 14.52
N ALA A 192 2.02 2.62 14.15
CA ALA A 192 2.53 1.37 13.58
C ALA A 192 3.31 1.60 12.28
N ILE A 193 2.83 2.46 11.37
CA ILE A 193 3.53 2.82 10.13
C ILE A 193 4.90 3.46 10.43
N LYS A 194 4.98 4.37 11.42
CA LYS A 194 6.28 4.92 11.86
C LYS A 194 7.23 3.83 12.37
N ASN A 195 6.73 2.88 13.17
CA ASN A 195 7.53 1.78 13.69
C ASN A 195 8.01 0.83 12.57
N ILE A 196 7.18 0.59 11.55
CA ILE A 196 7.54 -0.17 10.35
C ILE A 196 8.72 0.51 9.64
N ARG A 197 8.65 1.83 9.41
CA ARG A 197 9.76 2.60 8.81
C ARG A 197 11.04 2.49 9.64
N GLN A 198 10.95 2.58 10.97
CA GLN A 198 12.13 2.45 11.88
C GLN A 198 12.83 1.09 11.76
N LYS A 199 12.14 0.08 11.23
CA LYS A 199 12.73 -1.23 10.89
C LYS A 199 13.37 -1.27 9.51
N GLY A 200 13.52 -0.11 8.85
CA GLY A 200 14.15 0.02 7.54
C GLY A 200 13.22 -0.29 6.36
N ILE A 201 11.91 -0.42 6.60
CA ILE A 201 10.93 -0.67 5.53
C ILE A 201 10.47 0.67 4.96
N THR A 202 10.59 0.83 3.66
CA THR A 202 10.04 1.96 2.91
C THR A 202 8.53 1.81 2.76
N VAL A 203 7.77 2.88 2.89
CA VAL A 203 6.30 2.82 2.85
C VAL A 203 5.77 3.79 1.80
N LEU A 204 4.89 3.30 0.93
CA LEU A 204 4.05 4.12 0.05
C LEU A 204 2.60 3.86 0.44
N VAL A 205 1.90 4.91 0.86
CA VAL A 205 0.54 4.81 1.39
C VAL A 205 -0.39 5.74 0.65
N THR A 206 -1.54 5.23 0.21
CA THR A 206 -2.60 6.06 -0.38
C THR A 206 -3.66 6.37 0.66
N GLU A 207 -4.25 7.56 0.61
CA GLU A 207 -5.39 7.95 1.45
C GLU A 207 -6.29 8.96 0.74
N GLN A 208 -7.55 8.95 1.13
CA GLN A 208 -8.48 10.00 0.74
C GLN A 208 -8.37 11.21 1.67
N PHE A 209 -8.25 10.98 2.98
CA PHE A 209 -8.14 12.04 3.97
C PHE A 209 -6.74 12.07 4.59
N ALA A 210 -6.08 13.21 4.47
CA ALA A 210 -4.68 13.36 4.86
C ALA A 210 -4.46 13.61 6.35
N ARG A 211 -5.50 13.96 7.13
CA ARG A 211 -5.38 14.46 8.51
C ARG A 211 -4.52 13.56 9.41
N THR A 212 -4.72 12.25 9.35
CA THR A 212 -3.97 11.30 10.17
C THR A 212 -2.65 10.88 9.52
N LEU A 213 -2.59 10.89 8.19
CA LEU A 213 -1.42 10.49 7.42
C LEU A 213 -0.35 11.59 7.37
N LEU A 214 -0.74 12.85 7.18
CA LEU A 214 0.17 13.97 6.99
C LEU A 214 1.24 14.10 8.10
N PRO A 215 0.93 13.91 9.41
CA PRO A 215 1.94 13.98 10.48
C PRO A 215 3.04 12.90 10.41
N ILE A 216 2.86 11.87 9.61
CA ILE A 216 3.78 10.73 9.58
C ILE A 216 4.55 10.56 8.27
N ILE A 217 4.12 11.21 7.18
CA ILE A 217 4.83 11.17 5.90
C ILE A 217 6.03 12.13 5.87
N ASP A 218 7.01 11.85 5.04
CA ASP A 218 8.13 12.72 4.77
C ASP A 218 7.78 13.71 3.64
N ARG A 219 7.09 13.20 2.61
CA ARG A 219 6.58 13.97 1.46
C ARG A 219 5.39 13.24 0.84
N GLY A 220 4.69 13.89 -0.07
CA GLY A 220 3.56 13.27 -0.73
C GLY A 220 3.25 13.86 -2.10
N TYR A 221 2.32 13.20 -2.74
CA TYR A 221 1.79 13.46 -4.06
C TYR A 221 0.27 13.60 -3.95
N VAL A 222 -0.31 14.54 -4.68
CA VAL A 222 -1.76 14.69 -4.80
C VAL A 222 -2.17 14.30 -6.22
N ILE A 223 -3.10 13.36 -6.32
CA ILE A 223 -3.59 12.85 -7.61
C ILE A 223 -5.08 13.19 -7.74
N GLU A 224 -5.44 13.77 -8.89
CA GLU A 224 -6.82 14.03 -9.27
C GLU A 224 -7.07 13.54 -10.71
N ASN A 225 -8.13 12.76 -10.90
CA ASN A 225 -8.49 12.22 -12.22
C ASN A 225 -7.31 11.54 -12.97
N GLY A 226 -6.47 10.82 -12.23
CA GLY A 226 -5.31 10.12 -12.79
C GLY A 226 -4.09 10.99 -13.06
N ILE A 227 -4.13 12.29 -12.76
CA ILE A 227 -3.05 13.26 -13.01
C ILE A 227 -2.43 13.68 -11.68
N LEU A 228 -1.11 13.85 -11.66
CA LEU A 228 -0.41 14.47 -10.54
C LEU A 228 -0.63 15.98 -10.55
N VAL A 229 -1.31 16.51 -9.53
CA VAL A 229 -1.62 17.95 -9.43
C VAL A 229 -0.71 18.71 -8.46
N PHE A 230 -0.16 18.01 -7.46
CA PHE A 230 0.76 18.63 -6.51
C PHE A 230 1.76 17.59 -5.96
N THR A 231 2.96 18.04 -5.65
CA THR A 231 3.98 17.27 -4.92
C THR A 231 4.74 18.19 -4.00
N GLY A 232 5.10 17.70 -2.82
CA GLY A 232 5.85 18.47 -1.85
C GLY A 232 6.22 17.68 -0.60
N THR A 233 7.04 18.29 0.24
CA THR A 233 7.31 17.84 1.60
C THR A 233 6.03 17.88 2.44
N ARG A 234 6.06 17.23 3.59
CA ARG A 234 4.96 17.31 4.57
C ARG A 234 4.55 18.75 4.87
N GLN A 235 5.52 19.67 5.01
CA GLN A 235 5.23 21.07 5.33
C GLN A 235 4.56 21.79 4.15
N GLU A 236 5.05 21.59 2.93
CA GLU A 236 4.45 22.19 1.73
C GLU A 236 3.03 21.69 1.49
N LEU A 237 2.76 20.40 1.72
CA LEU A 237 1.41 19.83 1.68
C LEU A 237 0.49 20.44 2.75
N PHE A 238 1.03 20.61 3.97
CA PHE A 238 0.28 21.20 5.08
C PHE A 238 -0.04 22.68 4.82
N ASP A 239 0.87 23.43 4.19
CA ASP A 239 0.70 24.87 3.95
C ASP A 239 -0.14 25.19 2.71
N ASN A 240 -0.31 24.22 1.78
CA ASN A 240 -1.07 24.41 0.56
C ASN A 240 -2.59 24.57 0.85
N PRO A 241 -3.22 25.68 0.47
CA PRO A 241 -4.63 25.94 0.76
C PRO A 241 -5.61 24.93 0.12
N GLU A 242 -5.29 24.46 -1.10
CA GLU A 242 -6.12 23.50 -1.82
C GLU A 242 -6.06 22.12 -1.15
N VAL A 243 -4.86 21.69 -0.72
CA VAL A 243 -4.68 20.44 0.04
C VAL A 243 -5.40 20.52 1.39
N LYS A 244 -5.34 21.66 2.08
CA LYS A 244 -6.08 21.89 3.34
C LYS A 244 -7.58 21.71 3.13
N SER A 245 -8.14 22.44 2.18
CA SER A 245 -9.57 22.41 1.91
C SER A 245 -10.06 21.04 1.46
N ALA A 246 -9.35 20.39 0.50
CA ALA A 246 -9.81 19.15 -0.12
C ALA A 246 -9.55 17.90 0.76
N TYR A 247 -8.43 17.86 1.51
CA TYR A 247 -7.94 16.60 2.13
C TYR A 247 -7.73 16.67 3.64
N LEU A 248 -7.71 17.86 4.27
CA LEU A 248 -7.55 18.00 5.72
C LEU A 248 -8.86 18.32 6.44
N GLY A 249 -9.87 18.81 5.73
CA GLY A 249 -11.17 19.20 6.30
C GLY A 249 -11.06 20.40 7.26
N ILE A 250 -10.16 21.35 6.96
CA ILE A 250 -9.94 22.59 7.71
C ILE A 250 -9.89 23.77 6.75
#